data_13e24fc52681a2afb3c9442aebdabaa7
#
_entry.id   13e24fc52681a2afb3c9442aebdabaa7
#
_cell.length_a   1.000
_cell.length_b   1.000
_cell.length_c   1.000
_cell.angle_alpha   90.00
_cell.angle_beta   90.00
_cell.angle_gamma   90.00
#
_symmetry.space_group_name_H-M   'P 1'
#
loop_
_entity.id
_entity.type
_entity.pdbx_description
1 polymer ?
#
loop_
_entity_poly.entity_id
_entity_poly.type
_entity_poly.pdbx_seq_one_letter_code
_entity_poly.pdbx_strand_id
1 'polypeptide(L)'
;MKRNQWKQENIRLGTHGEDYGSWMSNPVFYIIGGIGVLAAVLAVLSFYVFHVAVLGVLFAIITIALVVLLIWITWIRRQYAFGGGRIMEQVHRVVLSHLDYDGEGKILEVGCGSGALTIRAALTWPKAKVIGIDYWGAVYNYSKALC
;
A
#
# COMPACT_ATOMS: atom_id res chain seq x y z
N MET A 1 -31.55 8.23 0.47
CA MET A 1 -30.68 7.98 -0.70
C MET A 1 -29.99 9.22 -1.26
N LYS A 2 -30.64 10.40 -1.33
CA LYS A 2 -30.05 11.65 -1.89
C LYS A 2 -28.89 12.29 -1.04
N ARG A 3 -28.87 12.13 0.29
CA ARG A 3 -27.85 12.74 1.17
C ARG A 3 -26.44 12.16 0.95
N ASN A 4 -26.34 10.87 0.61
CA ASN A 4 -25.04 10.23 0.38
C ASN A 4 -24.46 10.53 -1.02
N GLN A 5 -25.29 10.74 -2.02
CA GLN A 5 -24.84 11.14 -3.36
C GLN A 5 -24.19 12.53 -3.36
N TRP A 6 -24.83 13.52 -2.70
CA TRP A 6 -24.27 14.85 -2.55
C TRP A 6 -22.90 14.84 -1.85
N LYS A 7 -22.74 14.03 -0.77
CA LYS A 7 -21.46 13.89 -0.07
C LYS A 7 -20.37 13.32 -0.98
N GLN A 8 -20.67 12.33 -1.81
CA GLN A 8 -19.68 11.74 -2.73
C GLN A 8 -19.19 12.71 -3.80
N GLU A 9 -20.07 13.55 -4.34
CA GLU A 9 -19.72 14.52 -5.37
C GLU A 9 -18.83 15.66 -4.85
N ASN A 10 -18.90 15.96 -3.54
CA ASN A 10 -18.14 17.05 -2.92
C ASN A 10 -16.82 16.61 -2.28
N ILE A 11 -16.53 15.30 -2.25
CA ILE A 11 -15.26 14.81 -1.72
C ILE A 11 -14.12 15.22 -2.66
N ARG A 12 -13.21 16.04 -2.14
CA ARG A 12 -11.99 16.45 -2.84
C ARG A 12 -10.93 15.38 -2.69
N LEU A 13 -10.24 15.07 -3.78
CA LEU A 13 -9.14 14.12 -3.81
C LEU A 13 -7.84 14.89 -4.05
N GLY A 14 -6.88 14.68 -3.18
CA GLY A 14 -5.50 15.08 -3.43
C GLY A 14 -4.94 14.27 -4.62
N THR A 15 -3.93 14.80 -5.29
CA THR A 15 -3.41 14.23 -6.55
C THR A 15 -1.90 14.04 -6.55
N HIS A 16 -1.24 14.09 -5.39
CA HIS A 16 0.22 14.14 -5.32
C HIS A 16 0.81 13.06 -4.40
N GLY A 17 1.98 13.30 -3.86
CA GLY A 17 2.81 12.35 -3.16
C GLY A 17 2.20 11.69 -1.91
N GLU A 18 1.11 12.24 -1.39
CA GLU A 18 0.32 11.65 -0.31
C GLU A 18 -0.40 10.36 -0.71
N ASP A 19 -0.50 10.08 -2.01
CA ASP A 19 -1.20 8.90 -2.51
C ASP A 19 -0.44 7.59 -2.21
N TYR A 20 -1.20 6.53 -1.95
CA TYR A 20 -0.66 5.21 -1.61
C TYR A 20 0.03 4.54 -2.80
N GLY A 21 1.25 5.00 -3.15
CA GLY A 21 2.08 4.31 -4.14
C GLY A 21 2.82 3.10 -3.57
N SER A 22 3.08 3.08 -2.27
CA SER A 22 3.95 2.07 -1.66
C SER A 22 3.71 1.88 -0.16
N TRP A 23 2.50 1.46 0.22
CA TRP A 23 2.21 1.08 1.61
C TRP A 23 3.08 -0.08 2.11
N MET A 24 3.54 -0.95 1.22
CA MET A 24 4.46 -2.04 1.55
C MET A 24 5.91 -1.60 1.32
N SER A 25 6.76 -1.79 2.32
CA SER A 25 8.15 -1.36 2.28
C SER A 25 8.98 -2.11 1.23
N ASN A 26 9.85 -1.40 0.52
CA ASN A 26 10.74 -1.98 -0.49
C ASN A 26 11.67 -3.09 0.04
N PRO A 27 12.21 -3.04 1.29
CA PRO A 27 12.99 -4.12 1.86
C PRO A 27 12.33 -5.50 1.78
N VAL A 28 11.00 -5.59 1.89
CA VAL A 28 10.26 -6.87 1.78
C VAL A 28 10.51 -7.50 0.40
N PHE A 29 10.45 -6.71 -0.66
CA PHE A 29 10.70 -7.18 -2.03
C PHE A 29 12.15 -7.64 -2.22
N TYR A 30 13.11 -6.90 -1.65
CA TYR A 30 14.53 -7.27 -1.73
C TYR A 30 14.85 -8.55 -0.97
N ILE A 31 14.24 -8.76 0.21
CA ILE A 31 14.42 -9.98 0.99
C ILE A 31 13.84 -11.19 0.24
N ILE A 32 12.59 -11.10 -0.22
CA ILE A 32 11.95 -12.21 -0.96
C ILE A 32 12.72 -12.48 -2.26
N GLY A 33 13.10 -11.44 -3.00
CA GLY A 33 13.89 -11.57 -4.22
C GLY A 33 15.27 -12.18 -3.96
N GLY A 34 15.97 -11.77 -2.93
CA GLY A 34 17.26 -12.32 -2.53
C GLY A 34 17.20 -13.81 -2.18
N ILE A 35 16.18 -14.22 -1.41
CA ILE A 35 15.93 -15.64 -1.11
C ILE A 35 15.62 -16.43 -2.39
N GLY A 36 14.84 -15.84 -3.31
CA GLY A 36 14.54 -16.45 -4.60
C GLY A 36 15.79 -16.68 -5.47
N VAL A 37 16.66 -15.67 -5.54
CA VAL A 37 17.93 -15.79 -6.26
C VAL A 37 18.83 -16.87 -5.62
N LEU A 38 18.93 -16.90 -4.29
CA LEU A 38 19.69 -17.93 -3.59
C LEU A 38 19.15 -19.32 -3.88
N ALA A 39 17.84 -19.52 -3.84
CA ALA A 39 17.20 -20.79 -4.17
C ALA A 39 17.48 -21.22 -5.62
N ALA A 40 17.44 -20.27 -6.57
CA ALA A 40 17.76 -20.54 -7.96
C ALA A 40 19.22 -21.00 -8.14
N VAL A 41 20.17 -20.33 -7.48
CA VAL A 41 21.59 -20.75 -7.51
C VAL A 41 21.76 -22.14 -6.90
N LEU A 42 21.11 -22.43 -5.77
CA LEU A 42 21.16 -23.75 -5.15
C LEU A 42 20.53 -24.84 -6.04
N ALA A 43 19.47 -24.53 -6.79
CA ALA A 43 18.90 -25.43 -7.76
C ALA A 43 19.92 -25.80 -8.87
N VAL A 44 20.56 -24.79 -9.45
CA VAL A 44 21.59 -24.98 -10.47
C VAL A 44 22.76 -25.80 -9.95
N LEU A 45 23.30 -25.46 -8.77
CA LEU A 45 24.40 -26.21 -8.15
C LEU A 45 24.01 -27.67 -7.87
N SER A 46 22.80 -27.91 -7.39
CA SER A 46 22.29 -29.27 -7.12
C SER A 46 22.22 -30.11 -8.38
N PHE A 47 21.80 -29.56 -9.52
CA PHE A 47 21.71 -30.29 -10.77
C PHE A 47 23.07 -30.50 -11.43
N TYR A 48 23.90 -29.48 -11.53
CA TYR A 48 25.10 -29.51 -12.39
C TYR A 48 26.40 -29.83 -11.64
N VAL A 49 26.49 -29.51 -10.33
CA VAL A 49 27.73 -29.74 -9.56
C VAL A 49 27.58 -30.94 -8.65
N PHE A 50 26.51 -31.03 -7.89
CA PHE A 50 26.32 -32.13 -6.94
C PHE A 50 25.57 -33.33 -7.51
N HIS A 51 24.97 -33.20 -8.69
CA HIS A 51 24.19 -34.25 -9.36
C HIS A 51 23.05 -34.81 -8.48
N VAL A 52 22.49 -34.01 -7.55
CA VAL A 52 21.40 -34.39 -6.63
C VAL A 52 20.09 -33.83 -7.20
N ALA A 53 19.46 -34.55 -8.12
CA ALA A 53 18.27 -34.10 -8.82
C ALA A 53 17.11 -33.74 -7.89
N VAL A 54 16.90 -34.47 -6.79
CA VAL A 54 15.81 -34.23 -5.84
C VAL A 54 15.96 -32.84 -5.19
N LEU A 55 17.15 -32.47 -4.74
CA LEU A 55 17.41 -31.15 -4.16
C LEU A 55 17.24 -30.04 -5.22
N GLY A 56 17.71 -30.29 -6.45
CA GLY A 56 17.54 -29.35 -7.55
C GLY A 56 16.07 -29.06 -7.83
N VAL A 57 15.22 -30.08 -7.87
CA VAL A 57 13.77 -29.94 -8.07
C VAL A 57 13.14 -29.16 -6.89
N LEU A 58 13.50 -29.49 -5.66
CA LEU A 58 12.95 -28.77 -4.48
C LEU A 58 13.30 -27.26 -4.51
N PHE A 59 14.54 -26.91 -4.77
CA PHE A 59 14.95 -25.51 -4.87
C PHE A 59 14.31 -24.80 -6.07
N ALA A 60 14.11 -25.47 -7.20
CA ALA A 60 13.39 -24.93 -8.35
C ALA A 60 11.93 -24.62 -8.01
N ILE A 61 11.23 -25.50 -7.28
CA ILE A 61 9.86 -25.26 -6.82
C ILE A 61 9.81 -24.06 -5.90
N ILE A 62 10.75 -23.94 -4.94
CA ILE A 62 10.83 -22.78 -4.03
C ILE A 62 11.02 -21.49 -4.83
N THR A 63 11.93 -21.51 -5.81
CA THR A 63 12.19 -20.35 -6.68
C THR A 63 10.91 -19.91 -7.39
N ILE A 64 10.19 -20.85 -8.03
CA ILE A 64 8.94 -20.56 -8.74
C ILE A 64 7.90 -19.99 -7.79
N ALA A 65 7.74 -20.58 -6.60
CA ALA A 65 6.79 -20.10 -5.61
C ALA A 65 7.10 -18.66 -5.17
N LEU A 66 8.37 -18.31 -4.95
CA LEU A 66 8.79 -16.95 -4.58
C LEU A 66 8.58 -15.95 -5.72
N VAL A 67 8.82 -16.34 -6.97
CA VAL A 67 8.53 -15.50 -8.14
C VAL A 67 7.03 -15.23 -8.26
N VAL A 68 6.20 -16.25 -8.13
CA VAL A 68 4.73 -16.10 -8.15
C VAL A 68 4.27 -15.17 -7.01
N LEU A 69 4.82 -15.35 -5.81
CA LEU A 69 4.54 -14.50 -4.67
C LEU A 69 4.90 -13.03 -4.94
N LEU A 70 6.09 -12.76 -5.50
CA LEU A 70 6.51 -11.40 -5.86
C LEU A 70 5.60 -10.75 -6.90
N ILE A 71 5.21 -11.50 -7.93
CA ILE A 71 4.26 -11.03 -8.95
C ILE A 71 2.92 -10.66 -8.29
N TRP A 72 2.42 -11.55 -7.43
CA TRP A 72 1.14 -11.35 -6.74
C TRP A 72 1.15 -10.15 -5.79
N ILE A 73 2.20 -10.00 -4.97
CA ILE A 73 2.37 -8.85 -4.06
C ILE A 73 2.47 -7.54 -4.86
N THR A 74 3.23 -7.56 -5.98
CA THR A 74 3.36 -6.38 -6.85
C THR A 74 2.02 -6.00 -7.47
N TRP A 75 1.24 -6.99 -7.91
CA TRP A 75 -0.10 -6.77 -8.44
C TRP A 75 -1.04 -6.19 -7.37
N ILE A 76 -1.07 -6.76 -6.16
CA ILE A 76 -1.85 -6.24 -5.03
C ILE A 76 -1.45 -4.79 -4.73
N ARG A 77 -0.14 -4.51 -4.58
CA ARG A 77 0.36 -3.16 -4.33
C ARG A 77 -0.17 -2.16 -5.37
N ARG A 78 -0.19 -2.57 -6.64
CA ARG A 78 -0.73 -1.75 -7.72
C ARG A 78 -2.24 -1.53 -7.61
N GLN A 79 -3.01 -2.52 -7.12
CA GLN A 79 -4.46 -2.35 -6.94
C GLN A 79 -4.79 -1.30 -5.87
N TYR A 80 -3.99 -1.20 -4.82
CA TYR A 80 -4.18 -0.22 -3.76
C TYR A 80 -3.70 1.19 -4.15
N ALA A 81 -2.75 1.30 -5.09
CA ALA A 81 -2.19 2.58 -5.51
C ALA A 81 -3.23 3.44 -6.25
N PHE A 82 -3.16 4.77 -6.05
CA PHE A 82 -4.04 5.73 -6.73
C PHE A 82 -3.79 5.77 -8.25
N GLY A 83 -2.57 5.52 -8.69
CA GLY A 83 -2.22 5.38 -10.11
C GLY A 83 -2.53 4.01 -10.72
N GLY A 84 -3.16 3.10 -9.94
CA GLY A 84 -3.50 1.75 -10.37
C GLY A 84 -4.98 1.43 -10.20
N GLY A 85 -5.27 0.42 -9.35
CA GLY A 85 -6.65 -0.04 -9.11
C GLY A 85 -7.51 0.91 -8.26
N ARG A 86 -6.90 1.90 -7.61
CA ARG A 86 -7.57 2.96 -6.83
C ARG A 86 -8.45 2.47 -5.68
N ILE A 87 -8.13 1.31 -5.10
CA ILE A 87 -8.91 0.74 -3.99
C ILE A 87 -8.89 1.70 -2.79
N MET A 88 -7.71 2.26 -2.44
CA MET A 88 -7.62 3.20 -1.32
C MET A 88 -8.39 4.50 -1.55
N GLU A 89 -8.45 4.97 -2.79
CA GLU A 89 -9.31 6.11 -3.11
C GLU A 89 -10.78 5.80 -2.82
N GLN A 90 -11.25 4.61 -3.22
CA GLN A 90 -12.62 4.19 -2.95
C GLN A 90 -12.90 4.07 -1.45
N VAL A 91 -11.95 3.49 -0.69
CA VAL A 91 -12.04 3.41 0.78
C VAL A 91 -12.14 4.82 1.39
N HIS A 92 -11.28 5.75 0.98
CA HIS A 92 -11.34 7.13 1.48
C HIS A 92 -12.66 7.82 1.15
N ARG A 93 -13.20 7.60 -0.06
CA ARG A 93 -14.54 8.12 -0.43
C ARG A 93 -15.62 7.58 0.49
N VAL A 94 -15.60 6.26 0.74
CA VAL A 94 -16.58 5.63 1.64
C VAL A 94 -16.46 6.21 3.05
N VAL A 95 -15.26 6.30 3.61
CA VAL A 95 -15.03 6.87 4.93
C VAL A 95 -15.57 8.30 5.01
N LEU A 96 -15.13 9.18 4.12
CA LEU A 96 -15.54 10.60 4.15
C LEU A 96 -17.05 10.77 3.90
N SER A 97 -17.66 9.94 3.06
CA SER A 97 -19.09 10.02 2.77
C SER A 97 -19.98 9.60 3.94
N HIS A 98 -19.45 8.77 4.86
CA HIS A 98 -20.20 8.27 6.03
C HIS A 98 -19.91 9.05 7.31
N LEU A 99 -18.95 9.97 7.30
CA LEU A 99 -18.75 10.87 8.43
C LEU A 99 -19.98 11.78 8.56
N ASP A 100 -20.61 11.72 9.74
CA ASP A 100 -21.68 12.67 10.11
C ASP A 100 -21.04 13.93 10.67
N TYR A 101 -20.55 14.78 9.77
CA TYR A 101 -19.76 15.96 10.07
C TYR A 101 -20.29 17.17 9.29
N ASP A 102 -20.45 18.27 9.97
CA ASP A 102 -21.00 19.51 9.43
C ASP A 102 -20.01 20.39 8.64
N GLY A 103 -18.73 20.05 8.72
CA GLY A 103 -17.65 20.76 8.03
C GLY A 103 -16.96 21.83 8.88
N GLU A 104 -17.33 21.98 10.16
CA GLU A 104 -16.73 22.95 11.09
C GLU A 104 -16.14 22.25 12.32
N GLY A 105 -15.15 22.89 12.98
CA GLY A 105 -14.50 22.31 14.14
C GLY A 105 -13.24 21.52 13.84
N LYS A 106 -13.05 20.34 14.49
CA LYS A 106 -11.80 19.59 14.43
C LYS A 106 -12.05 18.14 14.02
N ILE A 107 -11.18 17.63 13.15
CA ILE A 107 -11.10 16.21 12.78
C ILE A 107 -9.73 15.71 13.22
N LEU A 108 -9.70 14.56 13.87
CA LEU A 108 -8.46 13.82 14.20
C LEU A 108 -8.44 12.50 13.47
N GLU A 109 -7.40 12.27 12.69
CA GLU A 109 -7.07 10.97 12.10
C GLU A 109 -5.91 10.34 12.87
N VAL A 110 -6.12 9.13 13.39
CA VAL A 110 -5.09 8.34 14.06
C VAL A 110 -4.58 7.27 13.10
N GLY A 111 -3.26 7.23 12.87
CA GLY A 111 -2.66 6.37 11.87
C GLY A 111 -2.73 6.97 10.46
N CYS A 112 -2.46 8.26 10.32
CA CYS A 112 -2.62 8.97 9.05
C CYS A 112 -1.63 8.55 7.94
N GLY A 113 -0.55 7.85 8.28
CA GLY A 113 0.47 7.42 7.33
C GLY A 113 1.12 8.59 6.59
N SER A 114 0.93 8.65 5.27
CA SER A 114 1.35 9.76 4.41
C SER A 114 0.37 10.94 4.38
N GLY A 115 -0.68 10.90 5.19
CA GLY A 115 -1.68 11.96 5.26
C GLY A 115 -2.74 11.94 4.16
N ALA A 116 -2.83 10.87 3.38
CA ALA A 116 -3.71 10.83 2.20
C ALA A 116 -5.19 11.09 2.54
N LEU A 117 -5.72 10.50 3.61
CA LEU A 117 -7.09 10.75 4.05
C LEU A 117 -7.21 12.09 4.78
N THR A 118 -6.23 12.46 5.62
CA THR A 118 -6.14 13.77 6.30
C THR A 118 -6.24 14.92 5.30
N ILE A 119 -5.43 14.86 4.22
CA ILE A 119 -5.42 15.89 3.17
C ILE A 119 -6.76 15.95 2.44
N ARG A 120 -7.35 14.80 2.11
CA ARG A 120 -8.67 14.74 1.47
C ARG A 120 -9.77 15.30 2.37
N ALA A 121 -9.72 15.02 3.67
CA ALA A 121 -10.64 15.60 4.63
C ALA A 121 -10.50 17.13 4.69
N ALA A 122 -9.28 17.65 4.75
CA ALA A 122 -9.01 19.09 4.75
C ALA A 122 -9.49 19.79 3.46
N LEU A 123 -9.29 19.14 2.30
CA LEU A 123 -9.79 19.64 1.02
C LEU A 123 -11.32 19.57 0.91
N THR A 124 -11.95 18.58 1.53
CA THR A 124 -13.39 18.39 1.51
C THR A 124 -14.09 19.42 2.43
N TRP A 125 -13.49 19.69 3.59
CA TRP A 125 -14.00 20.64 4.60
C TRP A 125 -12.98 21.72 4.93
N PRO A 126 -12.88 22.79 4.10
CA PRO A 126 -11.84 23.81 4.25
C PRO A 126 -11.94 24.64 5.54
N LYS A 127 -13.09 24.62 6.21
CA LYS A 127 -13.29 25.30 7.51
C LYS A 127 -12.88 24.44 8.71
N ALA A 128 -12.70 23.13 8.51
CA ALA A 128 -12.30 22.22 9.55
C ALA A 128 -10.80 22.34 9.84
N LYS A 129 -10.43 22.21 11.12
CA LYS A 129 -9.04 21.95 11.51
C LYS A 129 -8.79 20.46 11.49
N VAL A 130 -8.17 19.94 10.43
CA VAL A 130 -7.84 18.51 10.31
C VAL A 130 -6.44 18.26 10.86
N ILE A 131 -6.29 17.23 11.69
CA ILE A 131 -5.03 16.83 12.33
C ILE A 131 -4.83 15.35 12.06
N GLY A 132 -3.71 14.98 11.46
CA GLY A 132 -3.25 13.59 11.33
C GLY A 132 -2.16 13.30 12.35
N ILE A 133 -2.21 12.13 12.97
CA ILE A 133 -1.14 11.62 13.84
C ILE A 133 -0.78 10.20 13.43
N ASP A 134 0.51 9.87 13.45
CA ASP A 134 1.03 8.53 13.15
C ASP A 134 2.29 8.27 13.95
N TYR A 135 2.66 7.00 14.06
CA TYR A 135 3.90 6.57 14.69
C TYR A 135 5.10 6.66 13.73
N TRP A 136 4.87 6.61 12.42
CA TRP A 136 5.89 6.54 11.34
C TRP A 136 7.01 5.54 11.62
N GLY A 137 6.63 4.32 12.01
CA GLY A 137 7.58 3.24 12.31
C GLY A 137 8.29 2.71 11.06
N ALA A 138 9.45 2.09 11.27
CA ALA A 138 10.31 1.59 10.19
C ALA A 138 9.70 0.45 9.33
N VAL A 139 8.61 -0.16 9.79
CA VAL A 139 7.96 -1.28 9.10
C VAL A 139 7.16 -0.82 7.88
N TYR A 140 6.64 0.41 7.92
CA TYR A 140 5.83 0.99 6.86
C TYR A 140 6.63 2.02 6.08
N ASN A 141 6.45 2.06 4.77
CA ASN A 141 7.13 3.01 3.89
C ASN A 141 6.37 4.35 3.80
N TYR A 142 5.75 4.78 4.89
CA TYR A 142 5.09 6.07 4.96
C TYR A 142 6.07 7.18 5.31
N SER A 143 5.98 8.28 4.61
CA SER A 143 6.84 9.43 4.83
C SER A 143 6.09 10.50 5.61
N LYS A 144 6.62 10.85 6.81
CA LYS A 144 6.16 12.01 7.57
C LYS A 144 6.31 13.31 6.76
N ALA A 145 7.30 13.39 5.89
CA ALA A 145 7.55 14.57 5.07
C ALA A 145 6.47 14.81 3.99
N LEU A 146 5.65 13.79 3.67
CA LEU A 146 4.53 13.92 2.75
C LEU A 146 3.25 14.41 3.46
N CYS A 147 3.12 14.16 4.74
CA CYS A 147 2.02 14.60 5.58
C CYS A 147 2.18 16.06 6.03
#